data_de67822acce6fa66e8889848e7e0ee21
#
_entry.id   de67822acce6fa66e8889848e7e0ee21
#
_cell.length_a   1.000
_cell.length_b   1.000
_cell.length_c   1.000
_cell.angle_alpha   90.00
_cell.angle_beta   90.00
_cell.angle_gamma   90.00
#
_symmetry.space_group_name_H-M   'P 1'
#
loop_
_entity.id
_entity.type
_entity.pdbx_description
1 polymer ?
#
loop_
_entity_poly.entity_id
_entity_poly.type
_entity_poly.pdbx_seq_one_letter_code
_entity_poly.pdbx_strand_id
1 'polypeptide(L)'
;MSLTDRFFQDPLLAAINHVLVKETSTSWAPLMVGLAKELERARKRQANLSFAPQEDPVLTAVNRFLQAEKVRLDWHKIIYLGCSAGGDLALREVLSGVDYPHLPIVISMHHNAKFLFLSKLVMANGVEQQPQKIDSDLAIKSGRIYFMPGDKIVGYHQTDLSFKITPLKKKQRFRPQIDQVFTMAARRFGSRMVAVILTGMLDDGAAGLKDIYLNHGEALIQHPDSAMFSAMPRAALAMVPTAQVLSLSGIADRINAYSREYLVPKSFKSIFQPVRA
;
A
#
# COMPACT_ATOMS: atom_id res chain seq x y z
N MET A 1 -32.81 14.62 -21.81
CA MET A 1 -32.42 13.95 -20.51
C MET A 1 -31.14 14.59 -20.04
N SER A 2 -31.15 15.23 -18.87
CA SER A 2 -29.95 15.84 -18.32
C SER A 2 -28.93 14.75 -17.89
N LEU A 3 -27.65 15.13 -17.73
CA LEU A 3 -26.65 14.23 -17.20
C LEU A 3 -27.04 13.68 -15.80
N THR A 4 -27.78 14.49 -15.05
CA THR A 4 -28.31 14.14 -13.73
C THR A 4 -29.39 13.06 -13.80
N ASP A 5 -30.29 13.11 -14.83
CA ASP A 5 -31.33 12.11 -14.99
C ASP A 5 -30.74 10.73 -15.38
N ARG A 6 -29.70 10.73 -16.23
CA ARG A 6 -28.95 9.50 -16.58
C ARG A 6 -28.23 8.89 -15.40
N PHE A 7 -27.75 9.72 -14.49
CA PHE A 7 -27.07 9.32 -13.28
C PHE A 7 -27.94 8.44 -12.37
N PHE A 8 -29.18 8.85 -12.09
CA PHE A 8 -30.08 8.07 -11.23
C PHE A 8 -30.65 6.82 -11.91
N GLN A 9 -30.50 6.70 -13.21
CA GLN A 9 -30.90 5.49 -13.97
C GLN A 9 -29.79 4.46 -14.12
N ASP A 10 -28.52 4.80 -13.83
CA ASP A 10 -27.41 3.84 -13.80
C ASP A 10 -27.36 3.15 -12.42
N PRO A 11 -27.63 1.83 -12.34
CA PRO A 11 -27.69 1.11 -11.08
C PRO A 11 -26.38 1.20 -10.28
N LEU A 12 -25.24 1.24 -10.97
CA LEU A 12 -23.92 1.34 -10.32
C LEU A 12 -23.73 2.71 -9.66
N LEU A 13 -24.06 3.78 -10.38
CA LEU A 13 -23.93 5.14 -9.84
C LEU A 13 -24.94 5.40 -8.72
N ALA A 14 -26.16 4.87 -8.82
CA ALA A 14 -27.16 4.95 -7.77
C ALA A 14 -26.68 4.23 -6.48
N ALA A 15 -26.10 3.04 -6.63
CA ALA A 15 -25.55 2.27 -5.51
C ALA A 15 -24.34 2.97 -4.85
N ILE A 16 -23.42 3.52 -5.65
CA ILE A 16 -22.27 4.31 -5.15
C ILE A 16 -22.78 5.52 -4.36
N ASN A 17 -23.74 6.28 -4.90
CA ASN A 17 -24.30 7.44 -4.21
C ASN A 17 -24.98 7.05 -2.89
N HIS A 18 -25.75 5.95 -2.88
CA HIS A 18 -26.43 5.46 -1.68
C HIS A 18 -25.45 5.17 -0.55
N VAL A 19 -24.31 4.52 -0.84
CA VAL A 19 -23.29 4.19 0.16
C VAL A 19 -22.55 5.45 0.65
N LEU A 20 -22.13 6.33 -0.26
CA LEU A 20 -21.43 7.56 0.11
C LEU A 20 -22.29 8.46 1.00
N VAL A 21 -23.57 8.64 0.67
CA VAL A 21 -24.49 9.43 1.48
C VAL A 21 -24.74 8.78 2.85
N LYS A 22 -24.88 7.45 2.91
CA LYS A 22 -25.10 6.73 4.15
C LYS A 22 -23.90 6.80 5.10
N GLU A 23 -22.67 6.71 4.57
CA GLU A 23 -21.46 6.67 5.39
C GLU A 23 -20.99 8.06 5.84
N THR A 24 -21.31 9.13 5.11
CA THR A 24 -20.74 10.46 5.36
C THR A 24 -21.76 11.56 5.66
N SER A 25 -23.04 11.30 5.51
CA SER A 25 -24.13 12.29 5.60
C SER A 25 -23.94 13.56 4.76
N THR A 26 -23.06 13.52 3.79
CA THR A 26 -22.70 14.66 2.91
C THR A 26 -23.35 14.49 1.52
N SER A 27 -23.77 15.57 0.89
CA SER A 27 -24.27 15.51 -0.50
C SER A 27 -23.10 15.35 -1.48
N TRP A 28 -23.06 14.20 -2.16
CA TRP A 28 -22.04 13.87 -3.15
C TRP A 28 -22.49 14.14 -4.59
N ALA A 29 -23.64 14.80 -4.78
CA ALA A 29 -24.21 15.02 -6.10
C ALA A 29 -23.25 15.66 -7.13
N PRO A 30 -22.45 16.70 -6.80
CA PRO A 30 -21.49 17.26 -7.75
C PRO A 30 -20.37 16.27 -8.14
N LEU A 31 -19.87 15.51 -7.16
CA LEU A 31 -18.86 14.47 -7.34
C LEU A 31 -19.35 13.35 -8.25
N MET A 32 -20.59 12.94 -8.09
CA MET A 32 -21.20 11.86 -8.86
C MET A 32 -21.37 12.21 -10.35
N VAL A 33 -21.56 13.48 -10.70
CA VAL A 33 -21.58 13.93 -12.10
C VAL A 33 -20.21 13.75 -12.77
N GLY A 34 -19.13 14.04 -12.07
CA GLY A 34 -17.77 13.81 -12.54
C GLY A 34 -17.48 12.31 -12.71
N LEU A 35 -17.85 11.49 -11.74
CA LEU A 35 -17.70 10.03 -11.79
C LEU A 35 -18.48 9.43 -12.96
N ALA A 36 -19.70 9.88 -13.23
CA ALA A 36 -20.50 9.44 -14.37
C ALA A 36 -19.78 9.66 -15.71
N LYS A 37 -19.13 10.82 -15.88
CA LYS A 37 -18.34 11.13 -17.08
C LYS A 37 -17.12 10.20 -17.25
N GLU A 38 -16.40 9.93 -16.16
CA GLU A 38 -15.25 9.02 -16.22
C GLU A 38 -15.65 7.56 -16.49
N LEU A 39 -16.74 7.10 -15.91
CA LEU A 39 -17.30 5.77 -16.20
C LEU A 39 -17.74 5.65 -17.66
N GLU A 40 -18.39 6.67 -18.22
CA GLU A 40 -18.77 6.68 -19.62
C GLU A 40 -17.55 6.61 -20.55
N ARG A 41 -16.46 7.34 -20.22
CA ARG A 41 -15.19 7.27 -20.95
C ARG A 41 -14.54 5.89 -20.85
N ALA A 42 -14.54 5.29 -19.67
CA ALA A 42 -13.98 3.96 -19.45
C ALA A 42 -14.75 2.88 -20.23
N ARG A 43 -16.09 2.91 -20.21
CA ARG A 43 -16.95 2.00 -20.98
C ARG A 43 -16.74 2.13 -22.50
N LYS A 44 -16.57 3.36 -23.01
CA LYS A 44 -16.24 3.60 -24.43
C LYS A 44 -14.87 3.03 -24.81
N ARG A 45 -13.87 3.11 -23.91
CA ARG A 45 -12.54 2.53 -24.14
C ARG A 45 -12.61 1.01 -24.13
N GLN A 46 -13.35 0.40 -23.21
CA GLN A 46 -13.54 -1.04 -23.11
C GLN A 46 -14.21 -1.63 -24.37
N ALA A 47 -15.21 -0.95 -24.90
CA ALA A 47 -15.91 -1.37 -26.14
C ALA A 47 -14.99 -1.40 -27.38
N ASN A 48 -13.85 -0.69 -27.34
CA ASN A 48 -12.90 -0.59 -28.44
C ASN A 48 -11.69 -1.53 -28.29
N LEU A 49 -11.60 -2.32 -27.20
CA LEU A 49 -10.49 -3.24 -26.93
C LEU A 49 -10.91 -4.67 -27.24
N SER A 50 -10.21 -5.32 -28.19
CA SER A 50 -10.44 -6.72 -28.58
C SER A 50 -9.86 -7.76 -27.60
N PHE A 51 -9.15 -7.32 -26.55
CA PHE A 51 -8.58 -8.17 -25.50
C PHE A 51 -9.22 -7.82 -24.16
N ALA A 52 -9.61 -8.83 -23.38
CA ALA A 52 -10.08 -8.63 -22.00
C ALA A 52 -8.93 -8.04 -21.16
N PRO A 53 -9.06 -6.81 -20.63
CA PRO A 53 -8.03 -6.24 -19.76
C PRO A 53 -7.99 -7.04 -18.46
N GLN A 54 -6.78 -7.25 -17.91
CA GLN A 54 -6.59 -7.86 -16.59
C GLN A 54 -7.22 -7.06 -15.45
N GLU A 55 -7.64 -5.83 -15.71
CA GLU A 55 -8.26 -4.94 -14.74
C GLU A 55 -9.63 -4.45 -15.24
N ASP A 56 -10.59 -4.35 -14.31
CA ASP A 56 -11.88 -3.76 -14.60
C ASP A 56 -11.73 -2.24 -14.85
N PRO A 57 -11.95 -1.74 -16.10
CA PRO A 57 -11.78 -0.33 -16.42
C PRO A 57 -12.72 0.57 -15.62
N VAL A 58 -13.87 0.06 -15.19
CA VAL A 58 -14.85 0.78 -14.38
C VAL A 58 -14.28 0.99 -12.99
N LEU A 59 -13.72 -0.04 -12.37
CA LEU A 59 -13.08 0.05 -11.06
C LEU A 59 -11.89 1.01 -11.09
N THR A 60 -11.07 0.96 -12.14
CA THR A 60 -9.94 1.86 -12.35
C THR A 60 -10.41 3.31 -12.48
N ALA A 61 -11.50 3.57 -13.22
CA ALA A 61 -12.05 4.91 -13.37
C ALA A 61 -12.64 5.45 -12.05
N VAL A 62 -13.36 4.64 -11.28
CA VAL A 62 -13.87 5.00 -9.95
C VAL A 62 -12.72 5.36 -9.03
N ASN A 63 -11.69 4.55 -8.98
CA ASN A 63 -10.53 4.77 -8.14
C ASN A 63 -9.80 6.06 -8.49
N ARG A 64 -9.53 6.29 -9.77
CA ARG A 64 -8.89 7.53 -10.25
C ARG A 64 -9.72 8.77 -9.90
N PHE A 65 -11.04 8.69 -10.05
CA PHE A 65 -11.94 9.78 -9.71
C PHE A 65 -11.94 10.10 -8.21
N LEU A 66 -12.09 9.09 -7.35
CA LEU A 66 -12.07 9.27 -5.89
C LEU A 66 -10.76 9.88 -5.42
N GLN A 67 -9.64 9.58 -6.09
CA GLN A 67 -8.34 10.19 -5.80
C GLN A 67 -8.26 11.65 -6.23
N ALA A 68 -8.66 11.97 -7.46
CA ALA A 68 -8.62 13.33 -7.99
C ALA A 68 -9.42 14.31 -7.12
N GLU A 69 -10.55 13.84 -6.58
CA GLU A 69 -11.44 14.63 -5.72
C GLU A 69 -11.04 14.61 -4.24
N LYS A 70 -9.88 14.01 -3.89
CA LYS A 70 -9.38 13.93 -2.50
C LYS A 70 -10.38 13.34 -1.50
N VAL A 71 -11.24 12.43 -1.95
CA VAL A 71 -12.11 11.67 -1.05
C VAL A 71 -11.22 10.83 -0.15
N ARG A 72 -11.03 11.30 1.09
CA ARG A 72 -10.20 10.64 2.08
C ARG A 72 -11.00 9.51 2.73
N LEU A 73 -10.90 8.33 2.18
CA LEU A 73 -11.21 7.13 2.93
C LEU A 73 -10.04 6.86 3.89
N ASP A 74 -10.34 6.38 5.08
CA ASP A 74 -9.30 6.01 6.04
C ASP A 74 -8.64 4.70 5.58
N TRP A 75 -7.31 4.57 5.70
CA TRP A 75 -6.62 3.35 5.25
C TRP A 75 -6.85 2.18 6.24
N HIS A 76 -7.07 0.97 5.70
CA HIS A 76 -7.32 -0.25 6.49
C HIS A 76 -6.08 -1.13 6.64
N LYS A 77 -5.07 -0.95 5.81
CA LYS A 77 -3.78 -1.64 5.86
C LYS A 77 -2.64 -0.63 5.81
N ILE A 78 -1.50 -0.99 6.40
CA ILE A 78 -0.23 -0.28 6.27
C ILE A 78 0.84 -1.28 5.85
N ILE A 79 1.62 -0.92 4.83
CA ILE A 79 2.62 -1.79 4.22
C ILE A 79 4.01 -1.42 4.74
N TYR A 80 4.75 -2.40 5.22
CA TYR A 80 6.15 -2.23 5.63
C TYR A 80 7.05 -3.09 4.75
N LEU A 81 8.03 -2.47 4.11
CA LEU A 81 9.02 -3.14 3.27
C LEU A 81 10.37 -3.12 3.99
N GLY A 82 10.90 -4.29 4.36
CA GLY A 82 12.22 -4.47 4.97
C GLY A 82 13.21 -5.03 3.96
N CYS A 83 14.38 -4.40 3.80
CA CYS A 83 15.41 -4.86 2.87
C CYS A 83 16.81 -4.39 3.26
N SER A 84 17.83 -4.99 2.62
CA SER A 84 19.24 -4.62 2.83
C SER A 84 20.00 -4.63 1.49
N ALA A 85 21.03 -5.46 1.36
CA ALA A 85 21.83 -5.60 0.14
C ALA A 85 20.95 -6.01 -1.05
N GLY A 86 21.06 -5.30 -2.19
CA GLY A 86 20.22 -5.49 -3.36
C GLY A 86 18.78 -4.94 -3.23
N GLY A 87 18.46 -4.38 -2.07
CA GLY A 87 17.12 -3.85 -1.77
C GLY A 87 16.71 -2.67 -2.64
N ASP A 88 17.66 -1.90 -3.16
CA ASP A 88 17.41 -0.80 -4.08
C ASP A 88 16.77 -1.27 -5.39
N LEU A 89 17.27 -2.35 -5.97
CA LEU A 89 16.70 -2.95 -7.19
C LEU A 89 15.35 -3.62 -6.90
N ALA A 90 15.25 -4.36 -5.80
CA ALA A 90 14.00 -5.02 -5.41
C ALA A 90 12.89 -4.00 -5.11
N LEU A 91 13.18 -2.93 -4.36
CA LEU A 91 12.22 -1.85 -4.09
C LEU A 91 11.77 -1.15 -5.38
N ARG A 92 12.72 -0.91 -6.31
CA ARG A 92 12.39 -0.35 -7.62
C ARG A 92 11.37 -1.20 -8.35
N GLU A 93 11.61 -2.52 -8.44
CA GLU A 93 10.73 -3.43 -9.15
C GLU A 93 9.35 -3.50 -8.49
N VAL A 94 9.29 -3.68 -7.16
CA VAL A 94 8.01 -3.70 -6.43
C VAL A 94 7.25 -2.39 -6.62
N LEU A 95 7.90 -1.24 -6.39
CA LEU A 95 7.21 0.06 -6.44
C LEU A 95 6.81 0.46 -7.86
N SER A 96 7.54 0.01 -8.89
CA SER A 96 7.14 0.22 -10.29
C SER A 96 5.90 -0.58 -10.68
N GLY A 97 5.65 -1.71 -10.02
CA GLY A 97 4.45 -2.53 -10.22
C GLY A 97 3.26 -2.11 -9.35
N VAL A 98 3.44 -1.16 -8.42
CA VAL A 98 2.33 -0.63 -7.61
C VAL A 98 1.67 0.51 -8.38
N ASP A 99 0.44 0.26 -8.87
CA ASP A 99 -0.28 1.20 -9.73
C ASP A 99 -0.57 2.54 -9.06
N TYR A 100 -1.06 2.49 -7.82
CA TYR A 100 -1.28 3.67 -6.98
C TYR A 100 -1.20 3.26 -5.51
N PRO A 101 -0.25 3.79 -4.73
CA PRO A 101 -0.18 3.51 -3.31
C PRO A 101 -1.30 4.26 -2.56
N HIS A 102 -2.50 3.67 -2.51
CA HIS A 102 -3.58 4.22 -1.68
C HIS A 102 -3.35 3.96 -0.20
N LEU A 103 -2.52 2.96 0.10
CA LEU A 103 -2.13 2.61 1.45
C LEU A 103 -0.82 3.31 1.80
N PRO A 104 -0.58 3.64 3.08
CA PRO A 104 0.74 4.09 3.50
C PRO A 104 1.76 2.96 3.34
N ILE A 105 2.89 3.27 2.71
CA ILE A 105 4.02 2.35 2.53
C ILE A 105 5.20 2.88 3.35
N VAL A 106 5.77 2.05 4.20
CA VAL A 106 6.93 2.39 5.02
C VAL A 106 8.10 1.51 4.62
N ILE A 107 9.22 2.13 4.26
CA ILE A 107 10.42 1.45 3.81
C ILE A 107 11.48 1.50 4.90
N SER A 108 11.91 0.33 5.37
CA SER A 108 13.02 0.14 6.29
C SER A 108 14.17 -0.54 5.55
N MET A 109 15.16 0.25 5.16
CA MET A 109 16.31 -0.24 4.41
C MET A 109 17.60 0.10 5.14
N HIS A 110 18.48 -0.89 5.29
CA HIS A 110 19.84 -0.62 5.80
C HIS A 110 20.58 0.33 4.87
N HIS A 111 21.41 1.21 5.44
CA HIS A 111 22.16 2.24 4.71
C HIS A 111 21.34 3.40 4.14
N ASN A 112 20.87 4.25 5.04
CA ASN A 112 20.09 5.46 4.74
C ASN A 112 20.77 6.52 3.83
N ALA A 113 22.06 6.42 3.55
CA ALA A 113 22.74 7.33 2.62
C ALA A 113 22.13 7.28 1.19
N LYS A 114 21.35 6.23 0.89
CA LYS A 114 20.68 6.07 -0.41
C LYS A 114 19.29 6.72 -0.50
N PHE A 115 18.81 7.42 0.53
CA PHE A 115 17.47 8.03 0.51
C PHE A 115 17.23 8.91 -0.73
N LEU A 116 18.16 9.80 -1.06
CA LEU A 116 18.05 10.68 -2.24
C LEU A 116 18.04 9.89 -3.55
N PHE A 117 18.83 8.83 -3.63
CA PHE A 117 18.86 7.95 -4.80
C PHE A 117 17.53 7.19 -4.93
N LEU A 118 17.03 6.58 -3.86
CA LEU A 118 15.78 5.84 -3.84
C LEU A 118 14.58 6.74 -4.10
N SER A 119 14.55 7.95 -3.55
CA SER A 119 13.47 8.91 -3.82
C SER A 119 13.44 9.32 -5.30
N LYS A 120 14.59 9.59 -5.92
CA LYS A 120 14.68 9.86 -7.36
C LYS A 120 14.22 8.66 -8.18
N LEU A 121 14.62 7.45 -7.77
CA LEU A 121 14.27 6.22 -8.45
C LEU A 121 12.77 5.93 -8.42
N VAL A 122 12.14 6.11 -7.26
CA VAL A 122 10.69 5.95 -7.08
C VAL A 122 9.93 6.95 -7.94
N MET A 123 10.38 8.21 -7.98
CA MET A 123 9.77 9.25 -8.81
C MET A 123 9.95 9.01 -10.31
N ALA A 124 11.12 8.52 -10.74
CA ALA A 124 11.38 8.22 -12.14
C ALA A 124 10.48 7.11 -12.72
N ASN A 125 9.86 6.30 -11.87
CA ASN A 125 8.94 5.23 -12.24
C ASN A 125 7.45 5.62 -12.14
N GLY A 126 7.13 6.92 -12.18
CA GLY A 126 5.74 7.40 -12.25
C GLY A 126 4.98 7.41 -10.93
N VAL A 127 5.65 7.17 -9.80
CA VAL A 127 5.04 7.40 -8.48
C VAL A 127 4.97 8.91 -8.26
N GLU A 128 3.77 9.48 -8.40
CA GLU A 128 3.53 10.94 -8.32
C GLU A 128 3.87 11.55 -6.96
N GLN A 129 3.98 10.72 -5.92
CA GLN A 129 4.20 11.20 -4.56
C GLN A 129 5.65 11.05 -4.15
N GLN A 130 6.27 12.19 -3.81
CA GLN A 130 7.63 12.18 -3.25
C GLN A 130 7.68 11.38 -1.95
N PRO A 131 8.57 10.37 -1.86
CA PRO A 131 8.82 9.69 -0.60
C PRO A 131 9.30 10.68 0.47
N GLN A 132 8.82 10.50 1.70
CA GLN A 132 9.17 11.35 2.83
C GLN A 132 10.12 10.59 3.77
N LYS A 133 11.23 11.22 4.14
CA LYS A 133 12.04 10.74 5.25
C LYS A 133 11.32 11.08 6.56
N ILE A 134 11.24 10.12 7.47
CA ILE A 134 10.68 10.36 8.81
C ILE A 134 11.77 10.99 9.67
N ASP A 135 11.83 12.32 9.72
CA ASP A 135 12.82 13.09 10.46
C ASP A 135 12.23 13.90 11.64
N SER A 136 10.93 14.00 11.71
CA SER A 136 10.14 14.61 12.79
C SER A 136 8.88 13.79 13.05
N ASP A 137 8.12 14.14 14.07
CA ASP A 137 6.78 13.58 14.28
C ASP A 137 5.91 13.93 13.08
N LEU A 138 5.28 12.89 12.49
CA LEU A 138 4.64 13.00 11.17
C LEU A 138 3.39 12.13 11.11
N ALA A 139 2.27 12.71 10.70
CA ALA A 139 1.02 11.97 10.49
C ALA A 139 1.15 10.94 9.37
N ILE A 140 0.66 9.73 9.62
CA ILE A 140 0.62 8.65 8.63
C ILE A 140 -0.60 8.86 7.75
N LYS A 141 -0.39 9.12 6.47
CA LYS A 141 -1.44 9.43 5.50
C LYS A 141 -1.53 8.36 4.43
N SER A 142 -2.75 8.13 3.96
CA SER A 142 -3.04 7.32 2.78
C SER A 142 -2.19 7.78 1.59
N GLY A 143 -1.74 6.84 0.78
CA GLY A 143 -1.00 7.11 -0.45
C GLY A 143 0.39 7.71 -0.27
N ARG A 144 0.98 7.67 0.92
CA ARG A 144 2.32 8.20 1.17
C ARG A 144 3.35 7.09 1.33
N ILE A 145 4.55 7.34 0.81
CA ILE A 145 5.71 6.47 0.99
C ILE A 145 6.65 7.13 1.99
N TYR A 146 7.00 6.40 3.03
CA TYR A 146 7.85 6.86 4.12
C TYR A 146 9.15 6.05 4.17
N PHE A 147 10.27 6.72 4.48
CA PHE A 147 11.56 6.07 4.74
C PHE A 147 11.93 6.17 6.21
N MET A 148 12.24 5.02 6.81
CA MET A 148 12.75 4.93 8.16
C MET A 148 14.15 5.53 8.25
N PRO A 149 14.41 6.41 9.23
CA PRO A 149 15.76 6.95 9.47
C PRO A 149 16.67 5.89 10.11
N GLY A 150 17.98 5.97 9.84
CA GLY A 150 18.96 5.10 10.50
C GLY A 150 19.57 5.69 11.76
N ASP A 151 19.33 6.94 12.05
CA ASP A 151 19.90 7.70 13.16
C ASP A 151 18.91 8.00 14.29
N LYS A 152 17.68 7.52 14.16
CA LYS A 152 16.58 7.74 15.13
C LYS A 152 15.79 6.46 15.34
N ILE A 153 15.10 6.38 16.47
CA ILE A 153 14.07 5.38 16.72
C ILE A 153 12.74 5.98 16.34
N VAL A 154 11.99 5.27 15.49
CA VAL A 154 10.65 5.67 15.09
C VAL A 154 9.64 4.78 15.81
N GLY A 155 8.85 5.37 16.66
CA GLY A 155 7.69 4.77 17.30
C GLY A 155 6.39 5.41 16.79
N TYR A 156 5.35 5.30 17.60
CA TYR A 156 4.02 5.81 17.27
C TYR A 156 3.44 6.57 18.45
N HIS A 157 2.69 7.63 18.18
CA HIS A 157 1.85 8.25 19.18
C HIS A 157 0.69 7.32 19.54
N GLN A 158 0.24 7.36 20.79
CA GLN A 158 -0.85 6.50 21.26
C GLN A 158 -2.22 7.03 20.83
N THR A 159 -2.35 8.34 20.72
CA THR A 159 -3.62 9.04 20.52
C THR A 159 -4.02 9.20 19.07
N ASP A 160 -3.07 9.16 18.15
CA ASP A 160 -3.31 9.38 16.73
C ASP A 160 -2.49 8.44 15.82
N LEU A 161 -2.70 8.53 14.52
CA LEU A 161 -1.96 7.76 13.52
C LEU A 161 -0.75 8.58 13.04
N SER A 162 0.23 8.81 13.93
CA SER A 162 1.46 9.51 13.61
C SER A 162 2.71 8.76 14.10
N PHE A 163 3.81 8.99 13.38
CA PHE A 163 5.14 8.59 13.83
C PHE A 163 5.59 9.47 14.99
N LYS A 164 6.30 8.86 15.93
CA LYS A 164 6.98 9.55 17.05
C LYS A 164 8.47 9.30 16.96
N ILE A 165 9.24 10.38 16.91
CA ILE A 165 10.69 10.31 16.82
C ILE A 165 11.33 10.33 18.20
N THR A 166 12.31 9.44 18.41
CA THR A 166 13.16 9.43 19.60
C THR A 166 14.63 9.35 19.18
N PRO A 167 15.51 10.19 19.73
CA PRO A 167 16.93 10.11 19.45
C PRO A 167 17.52 8.74 19.81
N LEU A 168 18.42 8.23 18.98
CA LEU A 168 19.12 6.98 19.23
C LEU A 168 20.15 7.17 20.34
N LYS A 169 20.00 6.45 21.45
CA LYS A 169 20.91 6.55 22.62
C LYS A 169 22.18 5.71 22.49
N LYS A 170 22.17 4.65 21.69
CA LYS A 170 23.28 3.72 21.49
C LYS A 170 23.46 3.34 20.03
N LYS A 171 24.70 3.01 19.62
CA LYS A 171 24.96 2.43 18.30
C LYS A 171 24.25 1.08 18.18
N GLN A 172 23.42 0.91 17.16
CA GLN A 172 22.80 -0.36 16.79
C GLN A 172 23.63 -1.05 15.71
N ARG A 173 23.52 -2.38 15.64
CA ARG A 173 24.24 -3.22 14.64
C ARG A 173 23.74 -2.91 13.22
N PHE A 174 22.43 -2.82 13.08
CA PHE A 174 21.74 -2.46 11.82
C PHE A 174 21.09 -1.10 11.94
N ARG A 175 20.91 -0.39 10.82
CA ARG A 175 20.32 0.95 10.79
C ARG A 175 19.53 1.19 9.50
N PRO A 176 18.21 1.42 9.56
CA PRO A 176 17.37 1.18 10.74
C PRO A 176 17.34 -0.31 11.09
N GLN A 177 17.04 -0.68 12.34
CA GLN A 177 16.87 -2.07 12.76
C GLN A 177 15.47 -2.54 12.35
N ILE A 178 15.38 -3.39 11.34
CA ILE A 178 14.11 -3.83 10.74
C ILE A 178 13.26 -4.60 11.76
N ASP A 179 13.86 -5.48 12.56
CA ASP A 179 13.17 -6.20 13.62
C ASP A 179 12.46 -5.25 14.59
N GLN A 180 13.16 -4.22 15.07
CA GLN A 180 12.59 -3.24 15.99
C GLN A 180 11.44 -2.47 15.35
N VAL A 181 11.61 -2.04 14.10
CA VAL A 181 10.57 -1.33 13.34
C VAL A 181 9.33 -2.19 13.20
N PHE A 182 9.49 -3.45 12.82
CA PHE A 182 8.38 -4.38 12.63
C PHE A 182 7.68 -4.72 13.95
N THR A 183 8.44 -5.00 15.01
CA THR A 183 7.88 -5.28 16.35
C THR A 183 7.05 -4.11 16.88
N MET A 184 7.54 -2.88 16.74
CA MET A 184 6.82 -1.70 17.19
C MET A 184 5.55 -1.46 16.37
N ALA A 185 5.62 -1.67 15.05
CA ALA A 185 4.49 -1.56 14.15
C ALA A 185 3.44 -2.66 14.40
N ALA A 186 3.87 -3.91 14.65
CA ALA A 186 2.99 -5.02 15.00
C ALA A 186 2.10 -4.70 16.20
N ARG A 187 2.70 -4.19 17.27
CA ARG A 187 1.99 -3.78 18.49
C ARG A 187 1.00 -2.63 18.24
N ARG A 188 1.30 -1.74 17.29
CA ARG A 188 0.48 -0.56 17.01
C ARG A 188 -0.67 -0.84 16.07
N PHE A 189 -0.44 -1.65 15.05
CA PHE A 189 -1.39 -1.83 13.94
C PHE A 189 -2.06 -3.21 13.90
N GLY A 190 -1.46 -4.22 14.55
CA GLY A 190 -2.04 -5.57 14.60
C GLY A 190 -2.36 -6.12 13.22
N SER A 191 -3.60 -6.59 13.03
CA SER A 191 -4.09 -7.18 11.77
C SER A 191 -4.13 -6.19 10.58
N ARG A 192 -3.96 -4.89 10.82
CA ARG A 192 -3.84 -3.88 9.74
C ARG A 192 -2.46 -3.89 9.09
N MET A 193 -1.47 -4.55 9.68
CA MET A 193 -0.11 -4.54 9.17
C MET A 193 0.11 -5.62 8.11
N VAL A 194 0.78 -5.23 7.03
CA VAL A 194 1.37 -6.12 6.03
C VAL A 194 2.86 -5.86 6.01
N ALA A 195 3.66 -6.86 6.32
CA ALA A 195 5.11 -6.74 6.26
C ALA A 195 5.69 -7.61 5.17
N VAL A 196 6.67 -7.07 4.49
CA VAL A 196 7.38 -7.70 3.38
C VAL A 196 8.87 -7.74 3.70
N ILE A 197 9.48 -8.91 3.67
CA ILE A 197 10.94 -9.06 3.66
C ILE A 197 11.42 -9.29 2.24
N LEU A 198 12.29 -8.41 1.79
CA LEU A 198 12.98 -8.48 0.49
C LEU A 198 14.43 -8.95 0.67
N THR A 199 15.17 -8.95 -0.42
CA THR A 199 16.59 -9.28 -0.48
C THR A 199 17.42 -8.58 0.60
N GLY A 200 18.38 -9.30 1.17
CA GLY A 200 19.30 -8.77 2.14
C GLY A 200 20.22 -9.84 2.75
N MET A 201 21.28 -9.38 3.37
CA MET A 201 22.23 -10.22 4.10
C MET A 201 21.80 -10.38 5.55
N LEU A 202 22.20 -11.49 6.18
CA LEU A 202 21.91 -11.85 7.57
C LEU A 202 20.41 -12.10 7.80
N ASP A 203 19.86 -11.68 8.94
CA ASP A 203 18.59 -12.13 9.49
C ASP A 203 17.67 -11.01 10.03
N ASP A 204 18.11 -9.73 9.92
CA ASP A 204 17.31 -8.61 10.46
C ASP A 204 15.96 -8.49 9.75
N GLY A 205 14.91 -8.39 10.53
CA GLY A 205 13.52 -8.38 10.09
C GLY A 205 12.80 -9.72 10.24
N ALA A 206 13.53 -10.83 10.46
CA ALA A 206 12.92 -12.15 10.61
C ALA A 206 12.15 -12.29 11.93
N ALA A 207 12.72 -11.85 13.04
CA ALA A 207 12.07 -11.84 14.34
C ALA A 207 10.90 -10.84 14.37
N GLY A 208 11.08 -9.67 13.80
CA GLY A 208 10.00 -8.68 13.66
C GLY A 208 8.85 -9.16 12.79
N LEU A 209 9.12 -9.92 11.70
CA LEU A 209 8.08 -10.52 10.86
C LEU A 209 7.25 -11.55 11.66
N LYS A 210 7.90 -12.33 12.53
CA LYS A 210 7.23 -13.25 13.45
C LYS A 210 6.30 -12.48 14.41
N ASP A 211 6.77 -11.38 14.97
CA ASP A 211 5.92 -10.54 15.83
C ASP A 211 4.68 -10.02 15.09
N ILE A 212 4.83 -9.65 13.82
CA ILE A 212 3.70 -9.24 12.98
C ILE A 212 2.71 -10.37 12.79
N TYR A 213 3.19 -11.56 12.44
CA TYR A 213 2.36 -12.75 12.28
C TYR A 213 1.60 -13.09 13.57
N LEU A 214 2.27 -13.06 14.72
CA LEU A 214 1.65 -13.32 16.03
C LEU A 214 0.62 -12.25 16.43
N ASN A 215 0.72 -11.03 15.90
CA ASN A 215 -0.28 -9.96 16.08
C ASN A 215 -1.33 -9.93 14.94
N HIS A 216 -1.51 -11.05 14.24
CA HIS A 216 -2.50 -11.24 13.17
C HIS A 216 -2.27 -10.33 11.93
N GLY A 217 -1.08 -9.77 11.76
CA GLY A 217 -0.67 -9.10 10.54
C GLY A 217 -0.31 -10.11 9.44
N GLU A 218 -0.15 -9.64 8.24
CA GLU A 218 0.20 -10.47 7.09
C GLU A 218 1.70 -10.43 6.82
N ALA A 219 2.29 -11.60 6.59
CA ALA A 219 3.72 -11.78 6.32
C ALA A 219 3.93 -12.20 4.86
N LEU A 220 4.64 -11.36 4.12
CA LEU A 220 5.06 -11.62 2.74
C LEU A 220 6.58 -11.70 2.67
N ILE A 221 7.10 -12.60 1.85
CA ILE A 221 8.54 -12.80 1.69
C ILE A 221 8.86 -12.88 0.20
N GLN A 222 9.87 -12.13 -0.24
CA GLN A 222 10.43 -12.33 -1.58
C GLN A 222 10.92 -13.75 -1.73
N HIS A 223 10.59 -14.40 -2.83
CA HIS A 223 11.07 -15.74 -3.12
C HIS A 223 12.60 -15.81 -3.03
N PRO A 224 13.18 -16.67 -2.15
CA PRO A 224 14.61 -16.67 -1.88
C PRO A 224 15.47 -16.84 -3.13
N ASP A 225 15.01 -17.61 -4.12
CA ASP A 225 15.79 -17.87 -5.33
C ASP A 225 15.75 -16.69 -6.33
N SER A 226 14.81 -15.75 -6.16
CA SER A 226 14.77 -14.49 -6.91
C SER A 226 15.51 -13.35 -6.22
N ALA A 227 15.92 -13.55 -4.96
CA ALA A 227 16.61 -12.53 -4.18
C ALA A 227 18.10 -12.48 -4.53
N MET A 228 18.64 -11.28 -4.76
CA MET A 228 20.08 -11.09 -4.98
C MET A 228 20.89 -11.63 -3.79
N PHE A 229 20.36 -11.45 -2.57
CA PHE A 229 20.88 -11.99 -1.33
C PHE A 229 19.74 -12.68 -0.58
N SER A 230 19.73 -13.99 -0.57
CA SER A 230 18.62 -14.79 -0.04
C SER A 230 18.61 -14.96 1.48
N ALA A 231 19.61 -14.47 2.20
CA ALA A 231 19.76 -14.74 3.64
C ALA A 231 18.59 -14.19 4.46
N MET A 232 18.21 -12.92 4.26
CA MET A 232 17.03 -12.33 4.92
C MET A 232 15.72 -13.03 4.57
N PRO A 233 15.37 -13.28 3.29
CA PRO A 233 14.19 -14.07 2.93
C PRO A 233 14.17 -15.47 3.56
N ARG A 234 15.29 -16.19 3.55
CA ARG A 234 15.39 -17.53 4.16
C ARG A 234 15.24 -17.50 5.68
N ALA A 235 15.87 -16.54 6.36
CA ALA A 235 15.70 -16.36 7.79
C ALA A 235 14.25 -16.02 8.17
N ALA A 236 13.61 -15.14 7.40
CA ALA A 236 12.21 -14.79 7.59
C ALA A 236 11.28 -16.00 7.38
N LEU A 237 11.51 -16.80 6.34
CA LEU A 237 10.75 -18.02 6.06
C LEU A 237 10.92 -19.08 7.15
N ALA A 238 12.13 -19.23 7.71
CA ALA A 238 12.38 -20.12 8.82
C ALA A 238 11.62 -19.71 10.10
N MET A 239 11.46 -18.39 10.33
CA MET A 239 10.71 -17.86 11.48
C MET A 239 9.20 -17.89 11.29
N VAL A 240 8.70 -17.76 10.05
CA VAL A 240 7.28 -17.75 9.69
C VAL A 240 7.07 -18.68 8.47
N PRO A 241 7.04 -20.01 8.65
CA PRO A 241 6.90 -20.95 7.54
C PRO A 241 5.60 -20.84 6.73
N THR A 242 4.59 -20.21 7.31
CA THR A 242 3.27 -19.97 6.69
C THR A 242 3.17 -18.65 5.95
N ALA A 243 4.26 -17.84 5.92
CA ALA A 243 4.29 -16.59 5.17
C ALA A 243 4.11 -16.85 3.67
N GLN A 244 3.48 -15.89 2.98
CA GLN A 244 3.35 -15.97 1.53
C GLN A 244 4.69 -15.65 0.86
N VAL A 245 5.22 -16.60 0.11
CA VAL A 245 6.46 -16.45 -0.68
C VAL A 245 6.09 -16.07 -2.10
N LEU A 246 6.54 -14.88 -2.55
CA LEU A 246 6.13 -14.26 -3.80
C LEU A 246 7.34 -13.74 -4.60
N SER A 247 7.19 -13.63 -5.91
CA SER A 247 8.09 -12.83 -6.75
C SER A 247 7.94 -11.34 -6.44
N LEU A 248 8.85 -10.49 -6.89
CA LEU A 248 8.73 -9.03 -6.72
C LEU A 248 7.47 -8.48 -7.38
N SER A 249 7.12 -8.96 -8.57
CA SER A 249 5.86 -8.63 -9.24
C SER A 249 4.65 -9.13 -8.45
N GLY A 250 4.69 -10.35 -7.91
CA GLY A 250 3.62 -10.89 -7.06
C GLY A 250 3.42 -10.09 -5.77
N ILE A 251 4.50 -9.52 -5.19
CA ILE A 251 4.40 -8.60 -4.06
C ILE A 251 3.69 -7.31 -4.47
N ALA A 252 4.04 -6.73 -5.62
CA ALA A 252 3.37 -5.55 -6.16
C ALA A 252 1.88 -5.82 -6.41
N ASP A 253 1.53 -6.95 -7.03
CA ASP A 253 0.15 -7.38 -7.27
C ASP A 253 -0.63 -7.51 -5.95
N ARG A 254 0.01 -8.06 -4.92
CA ARG A 254 -0.61 -8.20 -3.60
C ARG A 254 -0.87 -6.84 -2.94
N ILE A 255 0.07 -5.89 -3.04
CA ILE A 255 -0.11 -4.51 -2.56
C ILE A 255 -1.26 -3.83 -3.33
N ASN A 256 -1.32 -4.00 -4.65
CA ASN A 256 -2.41 -3.49 -5.47
C ASN A 256 -3.77 -4.10 -5.07
N ALA A 257 -3.80 -5.40 -4.75
CA ALA A 257 -5.01 -6.04 -4.26
C ALA A 257 -5.51 -5.42 -2.95
N TYR A 258 -4.64 -5.16 -1.97
CA TYR A 258 -5.03 -4.46 -0.75
C TYR A 258 -5.50 -3.03 -1.03
N SER A 259 -4.86 -2.32 -1.95
CA SER A 259 -5.28 -0.97 -2.33
C SER A 259 -6.67 -0.99 -2.96
N ARG A 260 -6.97 -1.96 -3.82
CA ARG A 260 -8.30 -2.16 -4.41
C ARG A 260 -9.36 -2.51 -3.35
N GLU A 261 -9.02 -3.37 -2.39
CA GLU A 261 -9.91 -3.69 -1.28
C GLU A 261 -10.28 -2.49 -0.42
N TYR A 262 -9.37 -1.54 -0.30
CA TYR A 262 -9.56 -0.30 0.43
C TYR A 262 -10.49 0.68 -0.29
N LEU A 263 -10.34 0.81 -1.59
CA LEU A 263 -11.11 1.76 -2.39
C LEU A 263 -12.57 1.34 -2.58
N VAL A 264 -12.85 0.04 -2.45
CA VAL A 264 -14.19 -0.50 -2.54
C VAL A 264 -14.68 -0.84 -1.14
N PRO A 265 -15.51 0.00 -0.49
CA PRO A 265 -16.15 -0.33 0.77
C PRO A 265 -16.78 -1.73 0.70
N LYS A 266 -16.75 -2.47 1.82
CA LYS A 266 -17.32 -3.85 1.87
C LYS A 266 -18.75 -3.92 1.33
N SER A 267 -19.51 -2.85 1.51
CA SER A 267 -20.86 -2.66 0.96
C SER A 267 -20.90 -2.63 -0.57
N PHE A 268 -19.80 -2.31 -1.27
CA PHE A 268 -19.72 -2.34 -2.73
C PHE A 268 -19.31 -3.70 -3.30
N LYS A 269 -18.70 -4.57 -2.49
CA LYS A 269 -18.24 -5.90 -2.98
C LYS A 269 -19.37 -6.73 -3.58
N SER A 270 -20.60 -6.57 -3.09
CA SER A 270 -21.79 -7.22 -3.64
C SER A 270 -22.21 -6.69 -5.01
N ILE A 271 -21.87 -5.43 -5.33
CA ILE A 271 -22.24 -4.76 -6.59
C ILE A 271 -21.31 -5.21 -7.73
N PHE A 272 -20.06 -5.55 -7.40
CA PHE A 272 -19.01 -5.95 -8.35
C PHE A 272 -18.83 -7.47 -8.47
N GLN A 273 -19.69 -8.29 -7.82
CA GLN A 273 -19.65 -9.74 -8.08
C GLN A 273 -20.10 -9.98 -9.52
N PRO A 274 -19.33 -10.77 -10.30
CA PRO A 274 -19.78 -11.16 -11.62
C PRO A 274 -21.13 -11.89 -11.47
N VAL A 275 -22.11 -11.44 -12.24
CA VAL A 275 -23.38 -12.17 -12.40
C VAL A 275 -22.98 -13.57 -12.86
N ARG A 276 -23.16 -14.58 -12.00
CA ARG A 276 -22.95 -15.97 -12.39
C ARG A 276 -23.90 -16.24 -13.55
N ALA A 277 -23.31 -16.53 -14.72
CA ALA A 277 -24.01 -16.96 -15.91
C ALA A 277 -24.71 -18.31 -15.67
#